data_0ba3d82e4d014b11da4a5ae3b10742dd
#
_entry.id   0ba3d82e4d014b11da4a5ae3b10742dd
#
_cell.length_a   1.000
_cell.length_b   1.000
_cell.length_c   1.000
_cell.angle_alpha   90.00
_cell.angle_beta   90.00
_cell.angle_gamma   90.00
#
_symmetry.space_group_name_H-M   'P 1'
#
loop_
_entity.id
_entity.type
_entity.pdbx_description
1 polymer ?
#
loop_
_entity_poly.entity_id
_entity_poly.type
_entity_poly.pdbx_seq_one_letter_code
_entity_poly.pdbx_strand_id
1 'polypeptide(L)'
;LAVLMGCAAAVAEPTNSNPLSDVRVRQALAYAIDMDAIIDSLMAGKATVAQVMAPEGAWRAEGLNPYSYDPDKARELLKDAGWDSGKVLDVVYYYGDQMTVDLLTAIQAYWADVGVQMTMRKLEGDLASQLWVAPEDPLNGPSAVGWDLAYAAVAALSMGDYYDRYQS
;
A
#
# COMPACT_ATOMS: atom_id res chain seq x y z
N LEU A 1 3.58 47.63 31.23
CA LEU A 1 3.58 46.17 31.22
C LEU A 1 3.05 45.70 29.86
N ALA A 2 3.97 45.43 28.94
CA ALA A 2 3.62 44.93 27.58
C ALA A 2 3.57 43.41 27.64
N VAL A 3 2.39 42.83 27.38
CA VAL A 3 2.24 41.40 27.20
C VAL A 3 2.46 41.09 25.73
N LEU A 4 3.60 40.49 25.41
CA LEU A 4 3.87 39.90 24.10
C LEU A 4 3.14 38.55 24.04
N MET A 5 1.96 38.52 23.40
CA MET A 5 1.35 37.25 22.94
C MET A 5 2.14 36.80 21.72
N GLY A 6 3.01 35.83 21.94
CA GLY A 6 3.66 35.10 20.86
C GLY A 6 2.61 34.22 20.15
N CYS A 7 2.23 34.65 18.96
CA CYS A 7 1.45 33.81 18.04
C CYS A 7 2.41 32.74 17.50
N ALA A 8 2.42 31.55 18.09
CA ALA A 8 3.04 30.39 17.48
C ALA A 8 2.21 30.06 16.23
N ALA A 9 2.68 30.45 15.07
CA ALA A 9 2.15 29.94 13.83
C ALA A 9 2.44 28.43 13.83
N ALA A 10 1.40 27.63 14.03
CA ALA A 10 1.46 26.20 13.72
C ALA A 10 1.81 26.12 12.22
N VAL A 11 3.03 25.70 11.92
CA VAL A 11 3.38 25.28 10.56
C VAL A 11 2.47 24.09 10.29
N ALA A 12 1.47 24.29 9.43
CA ALA A 12 0.66 23.18 8.95
C ALA A 12 1.64 22.23 8.26
N GLU A 13 1.76 21.01 8.81
CA GLU A 13 2.42 19.91 8.10
C GLU A 13 1.81 19.87 6.70
N PRO A 14 2.63 19.69 5.64
CA PRO A 14 2.08 19.55 4.30
C PRO A 14 1.12 18.36 4.34
N THR A 15 -0.17 18.66 4.18
CA THR A 15 -1.19 17.62 4.12
C THR A 15 -0.97 16.88 2.81
N ASN A 16 -0.15 15.85 2.85
CA ASN A 16 -0.13 14.87 1.79
C ASN A 16 -1.54 14.26 1.74
N SER A 17 -2.32 14.64 0.73
CA SER A 17 -3.72 14.23 0.57
C SER A 17 -3.85 12.72 0.27
N ASN A 18 -2.73 12.02 0.11
CA ASN A 18 -2.72 10.57 -0.08
C ASN A 18 -2.81 9.87 1.28
N PRO A 19 -3.94 9.22 1.61
CA PRO A 19 -4.12 8.54 2.89
C PRO A 19 -3.11 7.40 3.09
N LEU A 20 -2.52 6.89 2.01
CA LEU A 20 -1.49 5.84 2.06
C LEU A 20 -0.11 6.38 2.49
N SER A 21 0.06 7.70 2.64
CA SER A 21 1.26 8.28 3.27
C SER A 21 1.33 7.94 4.77
N ASP A 22 0.18 7.75 5.44
CA ASP A 22 0.14 7.30 6.83
C ASP A 22 0.51 5.82 6.93
N VAL A 23 1.56 5.52 7.69
CA VAL A 23 2.02 4.14 7.90
C VAL A 23 0.96 3.25 8.56
N ARG A 24 0.10 3.83 9.41
CA ARG A 24 -0.97 3.09 10.10
C ARG A 24 -2.00 2.58 9.11
N VAL A 25 -2.33 3.36 8.08
CA VAL A 25 -3.22 2.93 6.99
C VAL A 25 -2.59 1.76 6.23
N ARG A 26 -1.32 1.88 5.83
CA ARG A 26 -0.63 0.79 5.12
C ARG A 26 -0.56 -0.50 5.95
N GLN A 27 -0.30 -0.37 7.26
CA GLN A 27 -0.30 -1.51 8.18
C GLN A 27 -1.69 -2.13 8.34
N ALA A 28 -2.73 -1.30 8.44
CA ALA A 28 -4.11 -1.78 8.51
C ALA A 28 -4.50 -2.59 7.29
N LEU A 29 -4.17 -2.11 6.09
CA LEU A 29 -4.41 -2.84 4.84
C LEU A 29 -3.70 -4.19 4.82
N ALA A 30 -2.50 -4.30 5.40
CA ALA A 30 -1.76 -5.55 5.50
C ALA A 30 -2.39 -6.52 6.51
N TYR A 31 -2.75 -6.04 7.71
CA TYR A 31 -3.41 -6.86 8.73
C TYR A 31 -4.81 -7.34 8.32
N ALA A 32 -5.47 -6.61 7.42
CA ALA A 32 -6.82 -6.95 6.97
C ALA A 32 -6.89 -8.17 6.05
N ILE A 33 -5.78 -8.64 5.48
CA ILE A 33 -5.76 -9.69 4.45
C ILE A 33 -5.31 -11.01 5.05
N ASP A 34 -6.14 -12.05 4.92
CA ASP A 34 -5.72 -13.45 5.21
C ASP A 34 -5.02 -14.05 3.98
N MET A 35 -3.70 -13.77 3.89
CA MET A 35 -2.90 -14.27 2.76
C MET A 35 -2.74 -15.78 2.77
N ASP A 36 -2.74 -16.43 3.93
CA ASP A 36 -2.64 -17.89 4.03
C ASP A 36 -3.91 -18.55 3.45
N ALA A 37 -5.10 -18.04 3.81
CA ALA A 37 -6.35 -18.52 3.23
C ALA A 37 -6.45 -18.28 1.71
N ILE A 38 -5.94 -17.15 1.22
CA ILE A 38 -5.87 -16.86 -0.22
C ILE A 38 -4.93 -17.85 -0.93
N ILE A 39 -3.74 -18.09 -0.39
CA ILE A 39 -2.76 -19.02 -0.95
C ILE A 39 -3.34 -20.45 -1.00
N ASP A 40 -3.99 -20.89 0.06
CA ASP A 40 -4.60 -22.21 0.12
C ASP A 40 -5.72 -22.36 -0.91
N SER A 41 -6.58 -21.36 -1.05
CA SER A 41 -7.75 -21.41 -1.94
C SER A 41 -7.40 -21.22 -3.41
N LEU A 42 -6.56 -20.24 -3.74
CA LEU A 42 -6.25 -19.89 -5.14
C LEU A 42 -5.01 -20.60 -5.68
N MET A 43 -4.05 -20.95 -4.82
CA MET A 43 -2.77 -21.49 -5.23
C MET A 43 -2.52 -22.92 -4.71
N ALA A 44 -3.53 -23.53 -4.09
CA ALA A 44 -3.44 -24.89 -3.51
C ALA A 44 -2.23 -25.04 -2.55
N GLY A 45 -1.93 -24.01 -1.76
CA GLY A 45 -0.80 -24.00 -0.82
C GLY A 45 0.58 -23.94 -1.48
N LYS A 46 0.68 -23.63 -2.78
CA LYS A 46 1.96 -23.67 -3.53
C LYS A 46 2.69 -22.31 -3.59
N ALA A 47 2.35 -21.41 -2.70
CA ALA A 47 3.04 -20.12 -2.55
C ALA A 47 3.36 -19.87 -1.08
N THR A 48 4.21 -18.91 -0.82
CA THR A 48 4.54 -18.44 0.53
C THR A 48 4.34 -16.94 0.61
N VAL A 49 3.89 -16.47 1.78
CA VAL A 49 3.75 -15.03 2.03
C VAL A 49 5.13 -14.37 2.08
N ALA A 50 5.36 -13.43 1.18
CA ALA A 50 6.56 -12.60 1.23
C ALA A 50 6.30 -11.38 2.12
N GLN A 51 7.00 -11.27 3.24
CA GLN A 51 6.92 -10.11 4.14
C GLN A 51 7.66 -8.88 3.61
N VAL A 52 8.63 -9.10 2.74
CA VAL A 52 9.41 -8.08 2.04
C VAL A 52 9.79 -8.58 0.66
N MET A 53 10.16 -7.67 -0.22
CA MET A 53 10.59 -8.01 -1.59
C MET A 53 11.93 -8.75 -1.63
N ALA A 54 12.74 -8.71 -0.54
CA ALA A 54 14.01 -9.42 -0.49
C ALA A 54 13.76 -10.94 -0.41
N PRO A 55 14.44 -11.75 -1.23
CA PRO A 55 14.38 -13.20 -1.14
C PRO A 55 14.90 -13.68 0.22
N GLU A 56 14.50 -14.89 0.60
CA GLU A 56 15.05 -15.50 1.82
C GLU A 56 16.57 -15.64 1.72
N GLY A 57 17.28 -15.33 2.79
CA GLY A 57 18.72 -15.41 2.85
C GLY A 57 19.36 -14.30 3.67
N ALA A 58 20.68 -14.13 3.51
CA ALA A 58 21.52 -13.23 4.32
C ALA A 58 21.13 -11.74 4.22
N TRP A 59 20.33 -11.35 3.25
CA TRP A 59 19.93 -9.95 3.04
C TRP A 59 18.58 -9.60 3.65
N ARG A 60 17.87 -10.59 4.18
CA ARG A 60 16.60 -10.37 4.85
C ARG A 60 16.84 -10.07 6.32
N ALA A 61 16.30 -8.94 6.79
CA ALA A 61 16.36 -8.62 8.21
C ALA A 61 15.61 -9.66 9.04
N GLU A 62 16.14 -9.98 10.21
CA GLU A 62 15.45 -10.83 11.18
C GLU A 62 14.38 -10.02 11.94
N GLY A 63 13.37 -10.72 12.46
CA GLY A 63 12.35 -10.12 13.31
C GLY A 63 11.37 -9.19 12.58
N LEU A 64 11.23 -9.34 11.27
CA LEU A 64 10.23 -8.59 10.51
C LEU A 64 8.81 -8.95 10.97
N ASN A 65 7.93 -7.94 11.01
CA ASN A 65 6.53 -8.16 11.32
C ASN A 65 5.86 -8.96 10.19
N PRO A 66 5.27 -10.15 10.49
CA PRO A 66 4.63 -10.97 9.48
C PRO A 66 3.29 -10.40 9.00
N TYR A 67 2.74 -9.38 9.66
CA TYR A 67 1.38 -8.86 9.40
C TYR A 67 0.34 -9.99 9.31
N SER A 68 0.37 -10.91 10.26
CA SER A 68 -0.62 -11.99 10.35
C SER A 68 -2.03 -11.43 10.39
N TYR A 69 -2.97 -12.10 9.74
CA TYR A 69 -4.36 -11.66 9.64
C TYR A 69 -4.95 -11.28 10.99
N ASP A 70 -5.32 -10.03 11.14
CA ASP A 70 -5.92 -9.44 12.34
C ASP A 70 -6.84 -8.28 11.95
N PRO A 71 -8.10 -8.57 11.58
CA PRO A 71 -9.04 -7.53 11.14
C PRO A 71 -9.43 -6.55 12.25
N ASP A 72 -9.34 -6.95 13.51
CA ASP A 72 -9.63 -6.04 14.63
C ASP A 72 -8.50 -5.03 14.79
N LYS A 73 -7.26 -5.46 14.66
CA LYS A 73 -6.09 -4.58 14.61
C LYS A 73 -6.13 -3.64 13.41
N ALA A 74 -6.58 -4.12 12.26
CA ALA A 74 -6.76 -3.29 11.07
C ALA A 74 -7.78 -2.17 11.33
N ARG A 75 -8.93 -2.47 11.92
CA ARG A 75 -9.97 -1.48 12.28
C ARG A 75 -9.46 -0.45 13.29
N GLU A 76 -8.70 -0.90 14.30
CA GLU A 76 -8.08 0.00 15.28
C GLU A 76 -7.13 1.00 14.60
N LEU A 77 -6.22 0.52 13.76
CA LEU A 77 -5.25 1.36 13.04
C LEU A 77 -5.91 2.35 12.08
N LEU A 78 -6.96 1.94 11.36
CA LEU A 78 -7.74 2.83 10.49
C LEU A 78 -8.43 3.93 11.30
N LYS A 79 -9.02 3.59 12.43
CA LYS A 79 -9.64 4.55 13.35
C LYS A 79 -8.62 5.56 13.89
N ASP A 80 -7.47 5.09 14.33
CA ASP A 80 -6.40 5.94 14.88
C ASP A 80 -5.76 6.83 13.82
N ALA A 81 -5.75 6.38 12.56
CA ALA A 81 -5.32 7.17 11.42
C ALA A 81 -6.36 8.18 10.94
N GLY A 82 -7.61 8.12 11.44
CA GLY A 82 -8.70 8.97 10.98
C GLY A 82 -9.17 8.61 9.56
N TRP A 83 -9.17 7.31 9.22
CA TRP A 83 -9.58 6.85 7.90
C TRP A 83 -10.97 7.34 7.52
N ASP A 84 -11.08 7.95 6.34
CA ASP A 84 -12.36 8.32 5.75
C ASP A 84 -12.99 7.12 5.03
N SER A 85 -14.04 6.55 5.61
CA SER A 85 -14.78 5.43 5.01
C SER A 85 -15.48 5.76 3.69
N GLY A 86 -15.60 7.04 3.33
CA GLY A 86 -16.10 7.49 2.03
C GLY A 86 -15.02 7.47 0.94
N LYS A 87 -13.74 7.32 1.30
CA LYS A 87 -12.64 7.17 0.33
C LYS A 87 -12.71 5.80 -0.33
N VAL A 88 -12.69 5.80 -1.66
CA VAL A 88 -12.55 4.59 -2.48
C VAL A 88 -11.14 4.58 -3.05
N LEU A 89 -10.38 3.54 -2.78
CA LEU A 89 -9.04 3.35 -3.34
C LEU A 89 -9.13 2.89 -4.79
N ASP A 90 -8.44 3.56 -5.71
CA ASP A 90 -8.27 3.10 -7.10
C ASP A 90 -7.06 2.17 -7.18
N VAL A 91 -7.30 0.88 -7.35
CA VAL A 91 -6.27 -0.15 -7.48
C VAL A 91 -6.14 -0.54 -8.94
N VAL A 92 -4.96 -0.28 -9.50
CA VAL A 92 -4.68 -0.63 -10.89
C VAL A 92 -3.86 -1.91 -11.00
N TYR A 93 -4.04 -2.64 -12.09
CA TYR A 93 -3.30 -3.85 -12.41
C TYR A 93 -3.17 -4.01 -13.94
N TYR A 94 -2.23 -4.82 -14.41
CA TYR A 94 -2.04 -5.06 -15.84
C TYR A 94 -2.01 -6.55 -16.24
N TYR A 95 -1.91 -7.46 -15.30
CA TYR A 95 -2.04 -8.88 -15.60
C TYR A 95 -3.49 -9.23 -15.89
N GLY A 96 -3.74 -9.90 -17.03
CA GLY A 96 -5.09 -10.22 -17.48
C GLY A 96 -5.54 -11.66 -17.20
N ASP A 97 -4.79 -12.39 -16.40
CA ASP A 97 -5.12 -13.76 -16.03
C ASP A 97 -6.18 -13.81 -14.90
N GLN A 98 -6.91 -14.92 -14.85
CA GLN A 98 -8.01 -15.09 -13.89
C GLN A 98 -7.51 -15.09 -12.45
N MET A 99 -6.31 -15.63 -12.19
CA MET A 99 -5.74 -15.67 -10.84
C MET A 99 -5.53 -14.25 -10.28
N THR A 100 -5.05 -13.32 -11.09
CA THR A 100 -4.91 -11.92 -10.70
C THR A 100 -6.25 -11.31 -10.32
N VAL A 101 -7.29 -11.54 -11.12
CA VAL A 101 -8.64 -11.02 -10.84
C VAL A 101 -9.21 -11.63 -9.57
N ASP A 102 -9.06 -12.92 -9.37
CA ASP A 102 -9.56 -13.62 -8.18
C ASP A 102 -8.83 -13.17 -6.91
N LEU A 103 -7.51 -13.00 -6.98
CA LEU A 103 -6.69 -12.48 -5.89
C LEU A 103 -7.13 -11.06 -5.48
N LEU A 104 -7.26 -10.16 -6.46
CA LEU A 104 -7.68 -8.79 -6.18
C LEU A 104 -9.12 -8.72 -5.67
N THR A 105 -10.00 -9.61 -6.14
CA THR A 105 -11.38 -9.72 -5.64
C THR A 105 -11.40 -10.19 -4.18
N ALA A 106 -10.55 -11.15 -3.82
CA ALA A 106 -10.41 -11.58 -2.43
C ALA A 106 -9.90 -10.44 -1.54
N ILE A 107 -8.87 -9.72 -1.97
CA ILE A 107 -8.34 -8.54 -1.25
C ILE A 107 -9.44 -7.48 -1.08
N GLN A 108 -10.22 -7.21 -2.13
CA GLN A 108 -11.35 -6.26 -2.06
C GLN A 108 -12.36 -6.65 -0.97
N ALA A 109 -12.69 -7.94 -0.87
CA ALA A 109 -13.61 -8.44 0.15
C ALA A 109 -13.04 -8.28 1.57
N TYR A 110 -11.77 -8.61 1.79
CA TYR A 110 -11.10 -8.43 3.07
C TYR A 110 -11.02 -6.97 3.50
N TRP A 111 -10.71 -6.07 2.58
CA TRP A 111 -10.67 -4.64 2.89
C TRP A 111 -12.05 -4.07 3.16
N ALA A 112 -13.07 -4.51 2.42
CA ALA A 112 -14.46 -4.10 2.67
C ALA A 112 -14.93 -4.49 4.08
N ASP A 113 -14.51 -5.65 4.60
CA ASP A 113 -14.85 -6.11 5.96
C ASP A 113 -14.31 -5.17 7.06
N VAL A 114 -13.20 -4.50 6.81
CA VAL A 114 -12.63 -3.51 7.75
C VAL A 114 -12.99 -2.07 7.41
N GLY A 115 -13.89 -1.84 6.45
CA GLY A 115 -14.41 -0.50 6.10
C GLY A 115 -13.56 0.24 5.06
N VAL A 116 -12.74 -0.44 4.28
CA VAL A 116 -11.97 0.14 3.18
C VAL A 116 -12.60 -0.28 1.84
N GLN A 117 -13.04 0.70 1.07
CA GLN A 117 -13.60 0.49 -0.26
C GLN A 117 -12.48 0.56 -1.32
N MET A 118 -12.54 -0.30 -2.33
CA MET A 118 -11.63 -0.22 -3.48
C MET A 118 -12.34 -0.50 -4.81
N THR A 119 -11.85 0.11 -5.87
CA THR A 119 -12.14 -0.27 -7.25
C THR A 119 -10.92 -0.95 -7.86
N MET A 120 -11.16 -1.82 -8.84
CA MET A 120 -10.11 -2.48 -9.61
C MET A 120 -10.18 -2.02 -11.06
N ARG A 121 -9.04 -1.55 -11.58
CA ARG A 121 -8.97 -1.06 -12.96
C ARG A 121 -7.76 -1.67 -13.68
N LYS A 122 -8.05 -2.42 -14.75
CA LYS A 122 -6.98 -2.96 -15.60
C LYS A 122 -6.38 -1.85 -16.45
N LEU A 123 -5.05 -1.74 -16.43
CA LEU A 123 -4.31 -0.86 -17.32
C LEU A 123 -4.07 -1.55 -18.65
N GLU A 124 -4.20 -0.78 -19.73
CA GLU A 124 -3.96 -1.23 -21.09
C GLU A 124 -3.10 -0.20 -21.86
N GLY A 125 -2.45 -0.65 -22.93
CA GLY A 125 -1.60 0.20 -23.74
C GLY A 125 -0.20 0.41 -23.18
N ASP A 126 0.26 1.66 -23.18
CA ASP A 126 1.59 2.01 -22.65
C ASP A 126 1.58 2.04 -21.11
N LEU A 127 2.07 0.96 -20.51
CA LEU A 127 2.14 0.82 -19.06
C LEU A 127 3.19 1.75 -18.43
N ALA A 128 4.26 2.07 -19.15
CA ALA A 128 5.33 2.90 -18.60
C ALA A 128 4.82 4.33 -18.30
N SER A 129 4.04 4.90 -19.20
CA SER A 129 3.43 6.23 -19.02
C SER A 129 2.32 6.27 -17.97
N GLN A 130 1.83 5.12 -17.50
CA GLN A 130 0.76 5.03 -16.51
C GLN A 130 1.25 4.62 -15.13
N LEU A 131 2.38 3.90 -15.03
CA LEU A 131 2.91 3.37 -13.77
C LEU A 131 4.16 4.12 -13.26
N TRP A 132 4.99 4.63 -14.19
CA TRP A 132 6.33 5.12 -13.85
C TRP A 132 6.49 6.62 -14.14
N VAL A 133 5.50 7.40 -13.77
CA VAL A 133 5.54 8.86 -13.95
C VAL A 133 6.13 9.50 -12.70
N ALA A 134 7.29 10.13 -12.86
CA ALA A 134 7.90 10.89 -11.78
C ALA A 134 7.12 12.19 -11.55
N PRO A 135 6.85 12.61 -10.29
CA PRO A 135 6.30 13.92 -10.00
C PRO A 135 7.32 15.03 -10.37
N GLU A 136 6.82 16.24 -10.62
CA GLU A 136 7.70 17.40 -10.91
C GLU A 136 8.63 17.72 -9.72
N ASP A 137 8.10 17.64 -8.50
CA ASP A 137 8.90 17.67 -7.28
C ASP A 137 8.85 16.29 -6.61
N PRO A 138 9.94 15.48 -6.72
CA PRO A 138 9.95 14.13 -6.17
C PRO A 138 9.93 14.06 -4.63
N LEU A 139 10.20 15.17 -3.94
CA LEU A 139 10.24 15.22 -2.47
C LEU A 139 8.92 15.71 -1.86
N ASN A 140 8.27 16.70 -2.50
CA ASN A 140 7.12 17.38 -1.90
C ASN A 140 5.94 17.54 -2.86
N GLY A 141 6.11 17.13 -4.11
CA GLY A 141 5.08 17.27 -5.14
C GLY A 141 3.94 16.25 -4.98
N PRO A 142 2.77 16.56 -5.53
CA PRO A 142 1.68 15.58 -5.62
C PRO A 142 2.09 14.43 -6.53
N SER A 143 1.49 13.25 -6.29
CA SER A 143 1.68 12.10 -7.19
C SER A 143 1.30 12.48 -8.63
N ALA A 144 2.14 12.11 -9.58
CA ALA A 144 1.87 12.30 -11.01
C ALA A 144 0.95 11.22 -11.60
N VAL A 145 0.60 10.19 -10.82
CA VAL A 145 -0.30 9.11 -11.24
C VAL A 145 -1.69 9.31 -10.67
N GLY A 146 -2.71 8.94 -11.45
CA GLY A 146 -4.12 9.10 -11.06
C GLY A 146 -4.72 7.83 -10.42
N TRP A 147 -3.94 7.07 -9.65
CA TRP A 147 -4.37 5.87 -8.92
C TRP A 147 -3.72 5.83 -7.53
N ASP A 148 -4.29 5.05 -6.62
CA ASP A 148 -3.80 4.95 -5.24
C ASP A 148 -2.80 3.79 -5.06
N LEU A 149 -3.06 2.63 -5.67
CA LEU A 149 -2.25 1.42 -5.56
C LEU A 149 -2.10 0.73 -6.92
N ALA A 150 -0.96 0.10 -7.14
CA ALA A 150 -0.74 -0.75 -8.30
C ALA A 150 -0.39 -2.18 -7.89
N TYR A 151 -1.12 -3.17 -8.42
CA TYR A 151 -0.71 -4.55 -8.38
C TYR A 151 0.22 -4.84 -9.56
N ALA A 152 1.48 -5.03 -9.25
CA ALA A 152 2.52 -5.25 -10.24
C ALA A 152 3.52 -6.29 -9.76
N ALA A 153 4.02 -7.13 -10.67
CA ALA A 153 5.14 -7.99 -10.34
C ALA A 153 6.39 -7.14 -10.14
N VAL A 154 7.13 -7.51 -9.13
CA VAL A 154 8.42 -6.91 -8.85
C VAL A 154 9.46 -8.01 -8.84
N ALA A 155 10.42 -7.94 -9.77
CA ALA A 155 11.63 -8.74 -9.72
C ALA A 155 12.78 -7.86 -9.25
N ALA A 156 13.57 -8.35 -8.30
CA ALA A 156 14.80 -7.72 -7.90
C ALA A 156 15.92 -8.75 -8.04
N LEU A 157 16.85 -8.47 -8.93
CA LEU A 157 17.97 -9.35 -9.29
C LEU A 157 19.28 -8.91 -8.61
N SER A 158 19.29 -7.69 -8.05
CA SER A 158 20.45 -7.11 -7.40
C SER A 158 20.06 -6.25 -6.19
N MET A 159 21.02 -5.92 -5.33
CA MET A 159 20.79 -4.97 -4.22
C MET A 159 20.41 -3.57 -4.70
N GLY A 160 20.86 -3.15 -5.89
CA GLY A 160 20.49 -1.89 -6.50
C GLY A 160 18.99 -1.78 -6.78
N ASP A 161 18.37 -2.87 -7.20
CA ASP A 161 16.92 -2.89 -7.47
C ASP A 161 16.09 -2.65 -6.22
N TYR A 162 16.58 -3.04 -5.03
CA TYR A 162 15.92 -2.75 -3.75
C TYR A 162 16.13 -1.30 -3.34
N TYR A 163 17.35 -0.77 -3.53
CA TYR A 163 17.69 0.59 -3.16
C TYR A 163 16.76 1.60 -3.84
N ASP A 164 16.59 1.49 -5.15
CA ASP A 164 15.76 2.39 -5.95
C ASP A 164 14.26 2.40 -5.54
N ARG A 165 13.81 1.35 -4.85
CA ARG A 165 12.40 1.21 -4.43
C ARG A 165 12.12 1.67 -3.02
N TYR A 166 13.13 1.69 -2.16
CA TYR A 166 12.98 2.02 -0.74
C TYR A 166 13.68 3.32 -0.35
N GLN A 167 14.33 3.97 -1.29
CA GLN A 167 14.90 5.29 -1.10
C GLN A 167 13.75 6.31 -1.19
N SER A 168 13.38 6.86 -0.05
CA SER A 168 12.45 8.01 0.07
C SER A 168 13.19 9.24 0.56
#